data_34f6501b96dff38cacb002d59a36e818
#
_entry.id   34f6501b96dff38cacb002d59a36e818
#
_cell.length_a   1.000
_cell.length_b   1.000
_cell.length_c   1.000
_cell.angle_alpha   90.00
_cell.angle_beta   90.00
_cell.angle_gamma   90.00
#
_symmetry.space_group_name_H-M   'P 1'
#
loop_
_entity.id
_entity.type
_entity.pdbx_description
1 polymer ?
#
loop_
_entity_poly.entity_id
_entity_poly.type
_entity_poly.pdbx_seq_one_letter_code
_entity_poly.pdbx_strand_id
1 'polypeptide(L)'
;NLWDQSLKPCVKLTPLCVTLNCSNANGTTDNEDMKEEMKNCSFNATTELRDKKKKVYALFYRLDIVPLEENSTNYRLINCNTSTITQACPKVSFDPIPIHYCAPAGYAILKCNNETFNGTGPCHNVSTVQCTHGIKPVVSTQLLLNGSLAEKEIIIRSENLTNNAKTIIVHLNESVEITCVRPNNNTRGSIRIGPGQAFFATTDIIGDIRQAHCNISEEKWNRTLYRVSGKL
;
A
#
# COMPACT_ATOMS: atom_id res chain seq x y z
N ASN A 1 -3.64 15.49 6.29
CA ASN A 1 -3.54 14.39 5.36
C ASN A 1 -4.89 13.74 5.15
N LEU A 2 -5.34 13.67 3.89
CA LEU A 2 -6.65 13.11 3.54
C LEU A 2 -6.77 11.63 3.89
N TRP A 3 -5.68 10.88 3.79
CA TRP A 3 -5.65 9.47 4.18
C TRP A 3 -6.03 9.30 5.66
N ASP A 4 -5.36 10.03 6.54
CA ASP A 4 -5.64 9.95 7.97
C ASP A 4 -7.06 10.42 8.31
N GLN A 5 -7.55 11.45 7.62
CA GLN A 5 -8.93 11.93 7.79
C GLN A 5 -9.96 10.87 7.39
N SER A 6 -9.68 10.09 6.34
CA SER A 6 -10.57 9.03 5.90
C SER A 6 -10.66 7.87 6.90
N LEU A 7 -9.63 7.66 7.71
CA LEU A 7 -9.59 6.59 8.72
C LEU A 7 -10.20 6.97 10.06
N LYS A 8 -10.32 8.26 10.38
CA LYS A 8 -10.86 8.71 11.69
C LYS A 8 -12.23 8.11 12.04
N PRO A 9 -13.22 8.05 11.13
CA PRO A 9 -14.52 7.47 11.44
C PRO A 9 -14.56 5.94 11.36
N CYS A 10 -13.44 5.30 11.04
CA CYS A 10 -13.40 3.87 10.81
C CYS A 10 -13.07 3.09 12.08
N VAL A 11 -13.35 1.80 12.06
CA VAL A 11 -13.19 0.92 13.22
C VAL A 11 -11.72 0.79 13.61
N LYS A 12 -11.41 1.06 14.87
CA LYS A 12 -10.08 0.82 15.46
C LYS A 12 -9.98 -0.63 15.90
N LEU A 13 -8.89 -1.30 15.55
CA LEU A 13 -8.69 -2.72 15.82
C LEU A 13 -7.95 -2.99 17.13
N THR A 14 -7.98 -2.07 18.09
CA THR A 14 -7.41 -2.29 19.42
C THR A 14 -7.95 -3.57 20.10
N PRO A 15 -9.25 -3.93 19.98
CA PRO A 15 -9.75 -5.19 20.52
C PRO A 15 -9.11 -6.45 19.94
N LEU A 16 -8.41 -6.36 18.84
CA LEU A 16 -7.67 -7.48 18.24
C LEU A 16 -6.25 -7.63 18.79
N CYS A 17 -5.81 -6.76 19.68
CA CYS A 17 -4.52 -6.86 20.34
C CYS A 17 -4.62 -7.90 21.49
N VAL A 18 -4.89 -9.12 21.12
CA VAL A 18 -5.01 -10.28 22.00
C VAL A 18 -4.07 -11.38 21.52
N THR A 19 -3.85 -12.38 22.36
CA THR A 19 -3.07 -13.54 21.97
C THR A 19 -3.81 -14.32 20.87
N LEU A 20 -3.14 -14.56 19.76
CA LEU A 20 -3.63 -15.38 18.66
C LEU A 20 -3.00 -16.75 18.74
N ASN A 21 -3.80 -17.79 18.65
CA ASN A 21 -3.31 -19.16 18.53
C ASN A 21 -3.36 -19.57 17.07
N CYS A 22 -2.18 -19.66 16.45
CA CYS A 22 -2.06 -19.82 15.01
C CYS A 22 -1.49 -21.18 14.62
N SER A 23 -2.06 -21.73 13.56
CA SER A 23 -1.57 -22.93 12.90
C SER A 23 -1.42 -22.64 11.40
N ASN A 24 -0.76 -23.53 10.67
CA ASN A 24 -0.63 -23.36 9.22
C ASN A 24 -2.01 -23.45 8.56
N ALA A 25 -2.24 -22.57 7.59
CA ALA A 25 -3.48 -22.59 6.83
C ALA A 25 -3.53 -23.86 5.97
N ASN A 26 -4.68 -24.55 6.01
CA ASN A 26 -4.92 -25.71 5.15
C ASN A 26 -5.23 -25.22 3.73
N GLY A 27 -4.21 -25.23 2.87
CA GLY A 27 -4.37 -25.01 1.44
C GLY A 27 -4.60 -26.34 0.72
N THR A 28 -5.27 -26.30 -0.43
CA THR A 28 -5.50 -27.46 -1.30
C THR A 28 -4.23 -27.84 -2.10
N THR A 29 -3.15 -27.08 -1.97
CA THR A 29 -1.89 -27.34 -2.66
C THR A 29 -0.85 -27.94 -1.73
N ASP A 30 -0.05 -28.87 -2.26
CA ASP A 30 1.10 -29.44 -1.60
C ASP A 30 2.31 -28.49 -1.54
N ASN A 31 2.12 -27.22 -1.82
CA ASN A 31 3.18 -26.22 -1.80
C ASN A 31 3.43 -25.77 -0.36
N GLU A 32 4.46 -26.33 0.27
CA GLU A 32 4.82 -26.03 1.66
C GLU A 32 5.21 -24.57 1.86
N ASP A 33 5.83 -23.93 0.87
CA ASP A 33 6.23 -22.53 0.94
C ASP A 33 5.02 -21.60 1.13
N MET A 34 3.88 -21.96 0.59
CA MET A 34 2.66 -21.16 0.66
C MET A 34 1.89 -21.37 1.97
N LYS A 35 2.04 -22.56 2.60
CA LYS A 35 1.42 -22.83 3.90
C LYS A 35 2.05 -21.99 5.01
N GLU A 36 3.29 -21.59 4.84
CA GLU A 36 4.00 -20.74 5.80
C GLU A 36 3.62 -19.25 5.67
N GLU A 37 3.11 -18.82 4.53
CA GLU A 37 2.74 -17.43 4.28
C GLU A 37 1.41 -17.02 4.92
N MET A 38 0.51 -17.98 5.12
CA MET A 38 -0.80 -17.76 5.72
C MET A 38 -0.95 -18.61 6.96
N LYS A 39 -1.45 -18.00 8.01
CA LYS A 39 -1.76 -18.69 9.27
C LYS A 39 -3.25 -18.61 9.55
N ASN A 40 -3.82 -19.72 10.03
CA ASN A 40 -5.17 -19.76 10.57
C ASN A 40 -5.07 -19.53 12.08
N CYS A 41 -5.58 -18.40 12.52
CA CYS A 41 -5.48 -17.98 13.91
C CYS A 41 -6.83 -17.98 14.59
N SER A 42 -6.89 -18.57 15.79
CA SER A 42 -8.06 -18.47 16.66
C SER A 42 -7.78 -17.48 17.78
N PHE A 43 -8.78 -16.74 18.17
CA PHE A 43 -8.69 -15.77 19.26
C PHE A 43 -10.06 -15.56 19.89
N ASN A 44 -10.04 -14.97 21.08
CA ASN A 44 -11.26 -14.59 21.78
C ASN A 44 -11.62 -13.15 21.45
N ALA A 45 -12.63 -12.96 20.62
CA ALA A 45 -13.11 -11.64 20.26
C ALA A 45 -14.09 -11.13 21.32
N THR A 46 -14.03 -9.82 21.60
CA THR A 46 -15.06 -9.17 22.39
C THR A 46 -16.38 -9.17 21.62
N THR A 47 -17.49 -9.31 22.34
CA THR A 47 -18.82 -9.26 21.75
C THR A 47 -19.47 -7.91 22.04
N GLU A 48 -20.72 -7.73 21.61
CA GLU A 48 -21.52 -6.55 21.95
C GLU A 48 -21.69 -6.39 23.47
N LEU A 49 -21.60 -7.49 24.23
CA LEU A 49 -21.61 -7.49 25.69
C LEU A 49 -20.19 -7.59 26.21
N ARG A 50 -19.74 -6.60 27.00
CA ARG A 50 -18.37 -6.50 27.50
C ARG A 50 -17.87 -7.76 28.22
N ASP A 51 -18.78 -8.50 28.86
CA ASP A 51 -18.43 -9.65 29.70
C ASP A 51 -18.40 -10.98 28.93
N LYS A 52 -18.77 -10.97 27.68
CA LYS A 52 -18.80 -12.18 26.85
C LYS A 52 -17.78 -12.12 25.75
N LYS A 53 -16.96 -13.17 25.67
CA LYS A 53 -15.99 -13.34 24.59
C LYS A 53 -16.39 -14.58 23.77
N LYS A 54 -16.21 -14.47 22.47
CA LYS A 54 -16.49 -15.53 21.53
C LYS A 54 -15.20 -15.97 20.85
N LYS A 55 -14.98 -17.27 20.75
CA LYS A 55 -13.85 -17.82 20.00
C LYS A 55 -14.15 -17.73 18.51
N VAL A 56 -13.26 -17.09 17.78
CA VAL A 56 -13.38 -16.88 16.33
C VAL A 56 -12.08 -17.24 15.62
N TYR A 57 -12.15 -17.47 14.33
CA TYR A 57 -11.03 -17.82 13.48
C TYR A 57 -10.91 -16.81 12.34
N ALA A 58 -9.68 -16.48 11.98
CA ALA A 58 -9.39 -15.66 10.82
C ALA A 58 -8.04 -16.08 10.23
N LEU A 59 -7.86 -15.82 8.95
CA LEU A 59 -6.58 -16.03 8.28
C LEU A 59 -5.78 -14.72 8.29
N PHE A 60 -4.52 -14.82 8.67
CA PHE A 60 -3.58 -13.70 8.67
C PHE A 60 -2.36 -14.06 7.83
N TYR A 61 -1.80 -13.06 7.16
CA TYR A 61 -0.50 -13.20 6.53
C TYR A 61 0.57 -13.31 7.61
N ARG A 62 1.55 -14.18 7.38
CA ARG A 62 2.68 -14.37 8.32
C ARG A 62 3.42 -13.07 8.62
N LEU A 63 3.45 -12.15 7.65
CA LEU A 63 4.10 -10.85 7.78
C LEU A 63 3.38 -9.89 8.75
N ASP A 64 2.11 -10.13 9.03
CA ASP A 64 1.29 -9.25 9.88
C ASP A 64 1.29 -9.68 11.35
N ILE A 65 1.87 -10.82 11.66
CA ILE A 65 1.90 -11.40 13.01
C ILE A 65 3.33 -11.71 13.44
N VAL A 66 3.57 -11.63 14.74
CA VAL A 66 4.87 -11.98 15.33
C VAL A 66 4.68 -13.00 16.44
N PRO A 67 5.57 -14.01 16.56
CA PRO A 67 5.48 -14.98 17.65
C PRO A 67 5.80 -14.32 18.99
N LEU A 68 5.07 -14.73 20.03
CA LEU A 68 5.32 -14.25 21.39
C LEU A 68 6.56 -14.91 22.02
N GLU A 69 6.81 -16.17 21.67
CA GLU A 69 7.94 -16.96 22.14
C GLU A 69 8.48 -17.82 21.00
N GLU A 70 9.74 -18.24 21.11
CA GLU A 70 10.33 -19.16 20.14
C GLU A 70 9.59 -20.51 20.16
N ASN A 71 9.32 -21.05 18.97
CA ASN A 71 8.65 -22.34 18.76
C ASN A 71 7.24 -22.40 19.38
N SER A 72 6.61 -21.26 19.61
CA SER A 72 5.24 -21.18 20.13
C SER A 72 4.24 -21.04 19.01
N THR A 73 3.01 -21.48 19.24
CA THR A 73 1.87 -21.23 18.37
C THR A 73 1.15 -19.93 18.70
N ASN A 74 1.62 -19.21 19.72
CA ASN A 74 1.03 -17.97 20.16
C ASN A 74 1.67 -16.78 19.43
N TYR A 75 0.83 -15.94 18.85
CA TYR A 75 1.22 -14.78 18.06
C TYR A 75 0.46 -13.55 18.53
N ARG A 76 0.90 -12.40 18.10
CA ARG A 76 0.16 -11.12 18.17
C ARG A 76 0.29 -10.39 16.86
N LEU A 77 -0.60 -9.42 16.63
CA LEU A 77 -0.44 -8.52 15.49
C LEU A 77 0.81 -7.67 15.68
N ILE A 78 1.54 -7.46 14.60
CA ILE A 78 2.88 -6.83 14.63
C ILE A 78 2.89 -5.44 15.23
N ASN A 79 1.83 -4.64 15.04
CA ASN A 79 1.79 -3.24 15.44
C ASN A 79 1.09 -3.00 16.79
N CYS A 80 0.68 -4.04 17.50
CA CYS A 80 -0.09 -3.88 18.74
C CYS A 80 0.64 -3.17 19.87
N ASN A 81 1.97 -3.23 19.89
CA ASN A 81 2.78 -2.58 20.91
C ASN A 81 3.32 -1.21 20.52
N THR A 82 3.10 -0.77 19.29
CA THR A 82 3.70 0.48 18.77
C THR A 82 2.69 1.49 18.27
N SER A 83 1.56 1.04 17.74
CA SER A 83 0.57 1.94 17.13
C SER A 83 -0.82 1.35 17.14
N THR A 84 -1.81 2.20 16.94
CA THR A 84 -3.19 1.76 16.74
C THR A 84 -3.41 1.41 15.28
N ILE A 85 -3.96 0.22 15.03
CA ILE A 85 -4.37 -0.18 13.69
C ILE A 85 -5.83 0.21 13.50
N THR A 86 -6.11 0.89 12.39
CA THR A 86 -7.48 1.24 12.00
C THR A 86 -7.81 0.52 10.71
N GLN A 87 -8.93 -0.19 10.70
CA GLN A 87 -9.45 -0.82 9.51
C GLN A 87 -9.98 0.24 8.56
N ALA A 88 -9.69 0.12 7.27
CA ALA A 88 -10.33 0.98 6.27
C ALA A 88 -11.84 0.75 6.28
N CYS A 89 -12.62 1.82 6.20
CA CYS A 89 -14.08 1.71 6.17
C CYS A 89 -14.52 0.90 4.93
N PRO A 90 -15.23 -0.23 5.09
CA PRO A 90 -15.60 -1.08 3.95
C PRO A 90 -16.51 -0.40 2.92
N LYS A 91 -17.19 0.67 3.31
CA LYS A 91 -18.08 1.43 2.41
C LYS A 91 -17.34 2.46 1.56
N VAL A 92 -16.04 2.68 1.82
CA VAL A 92 -15.23 3.68 1.12
C VAL A 92 -14.36 2.97 0.09
N SER A 93 -14.33 3.51 -1.13
CA SER A 93 -13.46 3.03 -2.19
C SER A 93 -12.08 3.68 -2.09
N PHE A 94 -11.03 2.91 -2.38
CA PHE A 94 -9.65 3.38 -2.43
C PHE A 94 -9.12 3.50 -3.85
N ASP A 95 -9.98 3.74 -4.82
CA ASP A 95 -9.52 3.97 -6.19
C ASP A 95 -8.80 5.32 -6.27
N PRO A 96 -7.55 5.36 -6.80
CA PRO A 96 -6.88 6.61 -7.04
C PRO A 96 -7.60 7.42 -8.12
N ILE A 97 -8.23 8.51 -7.71
CA ILE A 97 -8.88 9.46 -8.64
C ILE A 97 -8.06 10.74 -8.71
N PRO A 98 -8.02 11.42 -9.86
CA PRO A 98 -7.23 12.65 -10.00
C PRO A 98 -7.70 13.72 -9.01
N ILE A 99 -6.76 14.32 -8.30
CA ILE A 99 -6.98 15.42 -7.38
C ILE A 99 -6.24 16.65 -7.91
N HIS A 100 -6.93 17.79 -7.91
CA HIS A 100 -6.32 19.06 -8.27
C HIS A 100 -6.11 19.90 -7.02
N TYR A 101 -4.91 20.46 -6.88
CA TYR A 101 -4.64 21.43 -5.82
C TYR A 101 -4.78 22.83 -6.38
N CYS A 102 -5.59 23.65 -5.72
CA CYS A 102 -5.87 25.01 -6.17
C CYS A 102 -5.40 26.03 -5.13
N ALA A 103 -4.94 27.18 -5.59
CA ALA A 103 -4.53 28.26 -4.72
C ALA A 103 -5.76 28.92 -4.09
N PRO A 104 -5.70 29.28 -2.79
CA PRO A 104 -6.74 30.09 -2.16
C PRO A 104 -6.70 31.51 -2.67
N ALA A 105 -7.75 32.31 -2.35
CA ALA A 105 -7.82 33.71 -2.75
C ALA A 105 -6.61 34.48 -2.22
N GLY A 106 -6.01 35.30 -3.09
CA GLY A 106 -4.80 36.09 -2.79
C GLY A 106 -3.50 35.34 -3.05
N TYR A 107 -3.55 34.08 -3.52
CA TYR A 107 -2.37 33.27 -3.85
C TYR A 107 -2.45 32.78 -5.30
N ALA A 108 -1.32 32.43 -5.85
CA ALA A 108 -1.23 31.86 -7.19
C ALA A 108 -0.18 30.75 -7.23
N ILE A 109 -0.37 29.84 -8.17
CA ILE A 109 0.58 28.75 -8.42
C ILE A 109 1.37 29.11 -9.66
N LEU A 110 2.70 29.03 -9.55
CA LEU A 110 3.59 29.21 -10.68
C LEU A 110 3.92 27.84 -11.26
N LYS A 111 3.72 27.68 -12.56
CA LYS A 111 4.00 26.45 -13.28
C LYS A 111 5.23 26.65 -14.17
N CYS A 112 6.24 25.80 -13.97
CA CYS A 112 7.40 25.78 -14.86
C CYS A 112 7.06 24.94 -16.09
N ASN A 113 7.12 25.59 -17.27
CA ASN A 113 6.81 24.95 -18.54
C ASN A 113 8.06 24.48 -19.30
N ASN A 114 9.22 24.58 -18.68
CA ASN A 114 10.45 24.09 -19.29
C ASN A 114 10.46 22.54 -19.26
N GLU A 115 10.43 21.96 -20.45
CA GLU A 115 10.32 20.50 -20.62
C GLU A 115 11.50 19.71 -20.05
N THR A 116 12.65 20.36 -19.86
CA THR A 116 13.87 19.74 -19.33
C THR A 116 14.18 20.19 -17.90
N PHE A 117 13.25 20.86 -17.24
CA PHE A 117 13.45 21.34 -15.87
C PHE A 117 13.59 20.17 -14.89
N ASN A 118 14.69 20.17 -14.15
CA ASN A 118 15.00 19.07 -13.20
C ASN A 118 14.47 19.28 -11.78
N GLY A 119 13.76 20.38 -11.54
CA GLY A 119 13.17 20.69 -10.21
C GLY A 119 13.97 21.70 -9.40
N THR A 120 15.20 22.04 -9.79
CA THR A 120 16.06 22.98 -9.07
C THR A 120 16.61 24.06 -10.00
N GLY A 121 16.86 25.24 -9.45
CA GLY A 121 17.43 26.36 -10.21
C GLY A 121 16.35 27.19 -10.91
N PRO A 122 16.78 28.10 -11.83
CA PRO A 122 15.86 28.98 -12.52
C PRO A 122 14.99 28.25 -13.54
N CYS A 123 13.76 28.71 -13.70
CA CYS A 123 12.86 28.24 -14.75
C CYS A 123 12.68 29.37 -15.76
N HIS A 124 12.83 29.08 -17.05
CA HIS A 124 12.80 30.08 -18.11
C HIS A 124 11.44 30.29 -18.79
N ASN A 125 10.48 29.40 -18.53
CA ASN A 125 9.13 29.49 -19.08
C ASN A 125 8.12 29.23 -17.99
N VAL A 126 7.61 30.30 -17.40
CA VAL A 126 6.72 30.23 -16.24
C VAL A 126 5.35 30.76 -16.61
N SER A 127 4.31 30.02 -16.26
CA SER A 127 2.94 30.48 -16.32
C SER A 127 2.29 30.46 -14.92
N THR A 128 1.25 31.28 -14.77
CA THR A 128 0.46 31.33 -13.55
C THR A 128 -0.80 30.49 -13.75
N VAL A 129 -1.05 29.58 -12.83
CA VAL A 129 -2.26 28.76 -12.86
C VAL A 129 -2.96 28.86 -11.51
N GLN A 130 -4.27 28.65 -11.50
CA GLN A 130 -5.03 28.61 -10.25
C GLN A 130 -5.04 27.22 -9.62
N CYS A 131 -5.03 26.19 -10.45
CA CYS A 131 -5.04 24.81 -10.00
C CYS A 131 -3.98 24.01 -10.75
N THR A 132 -3.50 22.94 -10.09
CA THR A 132 -2.62 21.96 -10.75
C THR A 132 -3.42 21.08 -11.70
N HIS A 133 -2.71 20.33 -12.56
CA HIS A 133 -3.32 19.22 -13.28
C HIS A 133 -3.83 18.14 -12.28
N GLY A 134 -4.61 17.18 -12.74
CA GLY A 134 -5.08 16.09 -11.92
C GLY A 134 -3.94 15.15 -11.55
N ILE A 135 -3.75 14.92 -10.26
CA ILE A 135 -2.70 14.04 -9.73
C ILE A 135 -3.41 12.88 -9.02
N LYS A 136 -3.16 11.67 -9.48
CA LYS A 136 -3.69 10.45 -8.83
C LYS A 136 -2.89 10.13 -7.57
N PRO A 137 -3.54 9.96 -6.40
CA PRO A 137 -2.85 9.64 -5.15
C PRO A 137 -2.47 8.15 -5.07
N VAL A 138 -1.63 7.70 -5.98
CA VAL A 138 -1.17 6.30 -6.03
C VAL A 138 -0.15 6.07 -4.94
N VAL A 139 -0.34 5.02 -4.14
CA VAL A 139 0.60 4.61 -3.09
C VAL A 139 1.45 3.45 -3.61
N SER A 140 2.74 3.66 -3.66
CA SER A 140 3.69 2.65 -4.13
C SER A 140 5.04 2.82 -3.45
N THR A 141 5.93 1.84 -3.60
CA THR A 141 7.32 1.92 -3.18
C THR A 141 8.23 1.59 -4.35
N GLN A 142 9.36 2.27 -4.46
CA GLN A 142 10.41 2.06 -5.46
C GLN A 142 10.03 2.46 -6.88
N LEU A 143 8.84 2.12 -7.35
CA LEU A 143 8.35 2.46 -8.68
C LEU A 143 7.17 3.41 -8.55
N LEU A 144 7.15 4.45 -9.38
CA LEU A 144 6.04 5.38 -9.45
C LEU A 144 5.11 4.97 -10.59
N LEU A 145 3.83 4.80 -10.27
CA LEU A 145 2.84 4.25 -11.19
C LEU A 145 1.78 5.29 -11.54
N ASN A 146 1.28 5.23 -12.77
CA ASN A 146 0.16 6.05 -13.25
C ASN A 146 0.35 7.56 -13.09
N GLY A 147 1.59 7.99 -13.03
CA GLY A 147 1.94 9.41 -13.00
C GLY A 147 2.07 10.01 -14.39
N SER A 148 2.52 11.25 -14.45
CA SER A 148 2.82 11.90 -15.71
C SER A 148 4.18 11.46 -16.25
N LEU A 149 4.36 11.60 -17.56
CA LEU A 149 5.61 11.33 -18.24
C LEU A 149 6.33 12.65 -18.58
N ALA A 150 7.66 12.60 -18.66
CA ALA A 150 8.44 13.71 -19.18
C ALA A 150 8.16 13.84 -20.70
N GLU A 151 8.12 15.08 -21.19
CA GLU A 151 7.69 15.33 -22.57
C GLU A 151 8.71 14.93 -23.62
N LYS A 152 9.99 15.20 -23.39
CA LYS A 152 11.03 15.00 -24.42
C LYS A 152 12.01 13.89 -24.04
N GLU A 153 12.63 14.01 -22.89
CA GLU A 153 13.72 13.11 -22.47
C GLU A 153 13.56 12.70 -21.02
N ILE A 154 14.27 11.67 -20.62
CA ILE A 154 14.31 11.25 -19.21
C ILE A 154 14.92 12.37 -18.39
N ILE A 155 14.25 12.73 -17.29
CA ILE A 155 14.72 13.75 -16.36
C ILE A 155 15.13 13.08 -15.05
N ILE A 156 16.33 13.38 -14.59
CA ILE A 156 16.82 12.94 -13.28
C ILE A 156 16.62 14.09 -12.29
N ARG A 157 15.93 13.82 -11.22
CA ARG A 157 15.58 14.80 -10.20
C ARG A 157 16.17 14.40 -8.85
N SER A 158 16.91 15.32 -8.23
CA SER A 158 17.44 15.14 -6.88
C SER A 158 17.76 16.51 -6.29
N GLU A 159 17.73 16.61 -4.98
CA GLU A 159 18.22 17.81 -4.30
C GLU A 159 19.72 18.01 -4.52
N ASN A 160 20.49 16.92 -4.48
CA ASN A 160 21.93 16.94 -4.74
C ASN A 160 22.40 15.53 -5.16
N LEU A 161 22.75 15.39 -6.44
CA LEU A 161 23.19 14.11 -7.01
C LEU A 161 24.48 13.56 -6.37
N THR A 162 25.34 14.44 -5.84
CA THR A 162 26.59 14.02 -5.22
C THR A 162 26.40 13.51 -3.80
N ASN A 163 25.25 13.73 -3.20
CA ASN A 163 24.96 13.28 -1.85
C ASN A 163 24.19 11.95 -1.90
N ASN A 164 24.84 10.85 -1.47
CA ASN A 164 24.26 9.51 -1.47
C ASN A 164 23.04 9.36 -0.54
N ALA A 165 22.84 10.30 0.39
CA ALA A 165 21.67 10.28 1.29
C ALA A 165 20.40 10.86 0.63
N LYS A 166 20.52 11.50 -0.52
CA LYS A 166 19.38 12.14 -1.20
C LYS A 166 18.73 11.19 -2.21
N THR A 167 17.41 11.16 -2.19
CA THR A 167 16.63 10.36 -3.11
C THR A 167 16.73 10.91 -4.53
N ILE A 168 16.93 10.03 -5.49
CA ILE A 168 16.90 10.34 -6.91
C ILE A 168 15.56 9.87 -7.47
N ILE A 169 14.85 10.78 -8.13
CA ILE A 169 13.62 10.46 -8.85
C ILE A 169 13.95 10.47 -10.35
N VAL A 170 13.65 9.35 -11.00
CA VAL A 170 13.79 9.20 -12.44
C VAL A 170 12.43 9.38 -13.08
N HIS A 171 12.28 10.44 -13.85
CA HIS A 171 11.05 10.77 -14.56
C HIS A 171 11.17 10.29 -16.00
N LEU A 172 10.51 9.19 -16.31
CA LEU A 172 10.58 8.57 -17.63
C LEU A 172 9.76 9.36 -18.65
N ASN A 173 10.20 9.33 -19.90
CA ASN A 173 9.47 9.90 -21.03
C ASN A 173 8.62 8.86 -21.79
N GLU A 174 8.82 7.59 -21.50
CA GLU A 174 8.00 6.49 -22.00
C GLU A 174 7.62 5.59 -20.83
N SER A 175 6.36 5.18 -20.78
CA SER A 175 5.89 4.28 -19.74
C SER A 175 6.35 2.85 -19.99
N VAL A 176 6.56 2.11 -18.90
CA VAL A 176 6.79 0.67 -18.93
C VAL A 176 5.58 0.00 -18.29
N GLU A 177 4.86 -0.77 -19.07
CA GLU A 177 3.67 -1.45 -18.56
C GLU A 177 4.04 -2.53 -17.55
N ILE A 178 3.36 -2.52 -16.41
CA ILE A 178 3.49 -3.53 -15.37
C ILE A 178 2.11 -4.09 -15.06
N THR A 179 2.00 -5.41 -15.06
CA THR A 179 0.75 -6.09 -14.75
C THR A 179 0.95 -6.92 -13.49
N CYS A 180 0.15 -6.65 -12.46
CA CYS A 180 0.23 -7.35 -11.19
C CYS A 180 -1.03 -8.16 -10.96
N VAL A 181 -0.86 -9.36 -10.42
CA VAL A 181 -1.96 -10.31 -10.20
C VAL A 181 -1.84 -10.88 -8.78
N ARG A 182 -2.96 -10.92 -8.08
CA ARG A 182 -3.13 -11.72 -6.88
C ARG A 182 -4.01 -12.93 -7.25
N PRO A 183 -3.42 -14.11 -7.46
CA PRO A 183 -4.17 -15.27 -7.99
C PRO A 183 -5.11 -15.91 -6.96
N ASN A 184 -5.03 -15.55 -5.69
CA ASN A 184 -5.85 -16.11 -4.63
C ASN A 184 -7.27 -15.54 -4.65
N ASN A 185 -8.26 -16.43 -4.52
CA ASN A 185 -9.64 -16.02 -4.31
C ASN A 185 -9.95 -16.08 -2.80
N ASN A 186 -9.87 -14.92 -2.15
CA ASN A 186 -10.10 -14.80 -0.71
C ASN A 186 -11.58 -14.60 -0.43
N THR A 187 -12.07 -15.30 0.59
CA THR A 187 -13.41 -15.08 1.14
C THR A 187 -13.31 -14.15 2.34
N ARG A 188 -14.08 -13.07 2.30
CA ARG A 188 -14.13 -12.10 3.39
C ARG A 188 -15.35 -12.33 4.25
N GLY A 189 -15.15 -12.43 5.57
CA GLY A 189 -16.21 -12.51 6.55
C GLY A 189 -16.10 -11.38 7.56
N SER A 190 -17.21 -11.09 8.25
CA SER A 190 -17.22 -10.09 9.31
C SER A 190 -17.25 -10.77 10.69
N ILE A 191 -16.46 -10.20 11.61
CA ILE A 191 -16.40 -10.62 13.00
C ILE A 191 -16.78 -9.42 13.86
N ARG A 192 -17.80 -9.54 14.68
CA ARG A 192 -18.18 -8.46 15.58
C ARG A 192 -17.18 -8.36 16.74
N ILE A 193 -16.64 -7.15 16.94
CA ILE A 193 -15.65 -6.89 17.99
C ILE A 193 -16.11 -5.85 19.01
N GLY A 194 -17.36 -5.41 18.91
CA GLY A 194 -17.97 -4.44 19.82
C GLY A 194 -19.33 -3.97 19.28
N PRO A 195 -20.05 -3.15 20.06
CA PRO A 195 -21.33 -2.60 19.61
C PRO A 195 -21.19 -1.81 18.32
N GLY A 196 -21.86 -2.25 17.26
CA GLY A 196 -21.82 -1.60 15.96
C GLY A 196 -20.47 -1.66 15.24
N GLN A 197 -19.50 -2.44 15.75
CA GLN A 197 -18.16 -2.56 15.20
C GLN A 197 -17.93 -3.96 14.64
N ALA A 198 -17.50 -4.03 13.40
CA ALA A 198 -17.17 -5.28 12.74
C ALA A 198 -15.75 -5.23 12.18
N PHE A 199 -15.02 -6.33 12.40
CA PHE A 199 -13.73 -6.58 11.79
C PHE A 199 -13.94 -7.47 10.57
N PHE A 200 -13.44 -7.03 9.41
CA PHE A 200 -13.47 -7.83 8.20
C PHE A 200 -12.17 -8.59 8.05
N ALA A 201 -12.27 -9.90 7.96
CA ALA A 201 -11.12 -10.78 7.90
C ALA A 201 -11.24 -11.75 6.73
N THR A 202 -10.13 -12.27 6.28
CA THR A 202 -10.12 -13.42 5.38
C THR A 202 -10.48 -14.65 6.18
N THR A 203 -11.57 -15.33 5.79
CA THR A 203 -12.06 -16.54 6.48
C THR A 203 -11.69 -17.80 5.74
N ASP A 204 -11.49 -17.71 4.42
CA ASP A 204 -11.14 -18.85 3.59
C ASP A 204 -10.41 -18.36 2.33
N ILE A 205 -9.64 -19.26 1.72
CA ILE A 205 -9.01 -19.05 0.43
C ILE A 205 -9.46 -20.19 -0.47
N ILE A 206 -10.14 -19.83 -1.56
CA ILE A 206 -10.65 -20.78 -2.53
C ILE A 206 -9.58 -21.00 -3.60
N GLY A 207 -9.25 -22.27 -3.85
CA GLY A 207 -8.26 -22.67 -4.85
C GLY A 207 -6.84 -22.71 -4.29
N ASP A 208 -5.87 -22.63 -5.22
CA ASP A 208 -4.47 -22.68 -4.89
C ASP A 208 -3.99 -21.38 -4.26
N ILE A 209 -3.26 -21.49 -3.16
CA ILE A 209 -2.54 -20.35 -2.58
C ILE A 209 -1.32 -20.10 -3.45
N ARG A 210 -1.32 -18.99 -4.18
CA ARG A 210 -0.20 -18.57 -5.02
C ARG A 210 0.24 -17.18 -4.62
N GLN A 211 1.54 -16.91 -4.78
CA GLN A 211 2.08 -15.57 -4.53
C GLN A 211 1.54 -14.55 -5.52
N ALA A 212 1.21 -13.38 -5.03
CA ALA A 212 1.00 -12.23 -5.87
C ALA A 212 2.31 -11.91 -6.60
N HIS A 213 2.21 -11.56 -7.85
CA HIS A 213 3.38 -11.29 -8.68
C HIS A 213 3.07 -10.20 -9.70
N CYS A 214 4.13 -9.64 -10.24
CA CYS A 214 4.02 -8.64 -11.28
C CYS A 214 4.88 -9.07 -12.48
N ASN A 215 4.40 -8.78 -13.68
CA ASN A 215 5.09 -9.04 -14.93
C ASN A 215 5.43 -7.74 -15.63
N ILE A 216 6.66 -7.68 -16.11
CA ILE A 216 7.19 -6.56 -16.89
C ILE A 216 7.91 -7.17 -18.10
N SER A 217 7.82 -6.52 -19.27
CA SER A 217 8.61 -6.90 -20.43
C SER A 217 10.09 -6.69 -20.16
N GLU A 218 10.87 -7.76 -20.20
CA GLU A 218 12.32 -7.73 -20.00
C GLU A 218 13.02 -6.79 -20.99
N GLU A 219 12.63 -6.87 -22.26
CA GLU A 219 13.20 -6.04 -23.32
C GLU A 219 12.95 -4.55 -23.04
N LYS A 220 11.73 -4.17 -22.72
CA LYS A 220 11.38 -2.78 -22.42
C LYS A 220 12.08 -2.28 -21.17
N TRP A 221 12.14 -3.11 -20.14
CA TRP A 221 12.80 -2.75 -18.89
C TRP A 221 14.31 -2.55 -19.07
N ASN A 222 14.97 -3.45 -19.78
CA ASN A 222 16.40 -3.36 -20.05
C ASN A 222 16.73 -2.12 -20.90
N ARG A 223 15.90 -1.83 -21.89
CA ARG A 223 16.06 -0.61 -22.69
C ARG A 223 15.90 0.65 -21.85
N THR A 224 14.92 0.67 -20.95
CA THR A 224 14.69 1.78 -20.04
C THR A 224 15.87 1.98 -19.10
N LEU A 225 16.38 0.93 -18.50
CA LEU A 225 17.55 0.99 -17.61
C LEU A 225 18.79 1.50 -18.35
N TYR A 226 18.99 1.05 -19.58
CA TYR A 226 20.10 1.52 -20.40
C TYR A 226 20.00 3.03 -20.67
N ARG A 227 18.81 3.52 -21.00
CA ARG A 227 18.58 4.94 -21.25
C ARG A 227 18.73 5.77 -19.96
N VAL A 228 18.29 5.26 -18.84
CA VAL A 228 18.48 5.91 -17.54
C VAL A 228 19.97 6.00 -17.19
N SER A 229 20.72 4.93 -17.41
CA SER A 229 22.16 4.91 -17.14
C SER A 229 22.91 5.95 -18.00
N GLY A 230 22.44 6.17 -19.22
CA GLY A 230 22.99 7.21 -20.08
C GLY A 230 22.75 8.66 -19.60
N LYS A 231 21.67 8.86 -18.82
CA LYS A 231 21.37 10.15 -18.22
C LYS A 231 22.11 10.41 -16.90
N LEU A 232 22.48 9.36 -16.20
CA LEU A 232 23.22 9.46 -14.93
C LEU A 232 24.70 9.76 -15.11
#